data_d504e5b613bc6873157c602c56a60b0e
#
_entry.id   d504e5b613bc6873157c602c56a60b0e
#
_cell.length_a   1.000
_cell.length_b   1.000
_cell.length_c   1.000
_cell.angle_alpha   90.00
_cell.angle_beta   90.00
_cell.angle_gamma   90.00
#
_symmetry.space_group_name_H-M   'P 1'
#
loop_
_entity.id
_entity.type
_entity.pdbx_description
1 polymer ?
#
loop_
_entity_poly.entity_id
_entity_poly.type
_entity_poly.pdbx_seq_one_letter_code
_entity_poly.pdbx_strand_id
1 'polypeptide(L)'
;MSRWGASKRRTVARHAPLTSPTPLGQALTIAGVTATALLVAGGAVVAYFLYDLSASFAEDAVVLQDQTPLPPPEMGPIEGPFDLLVVGTDECEPELVAAIGPRCTGPDSMNELNDVNVLVHVSDDPRRVTVVSFPRDLMTPVPSCTQADGSTTDEIPKLQINTVYRLGGLACVTKTVSNLTQQNIQFAAKVSFGGVVAITSAIGGVEVCIGNDGMRDPFTGIDWPPGPRTIAGFEALQFLRTRHGVGDQSDLARIGNQQQYMSRLVRKLTSEEVLANPATLFRLAATAADNITPTESLADPLRIVQLALAGKDVPLDQIVFVQYPVLEDPYDRNRVVPDHAAAQGLWDALAANRPLQVAGDAGSNGGVIEVAPPETTDPSPSPSTGGTSAPDPVEEPVVLSENITGSTAEQATCSAGNR
;
A
#
# COMPACT_ATOMS: atom_id res chain seq x y z
N MET A 1 -38.72 59.16 86.33
CA MET A 1 -37.48 59.06 85.50
C MET A 1 -37.53 57.67 84.92
N SER A 2 -38.05 57.50 83.67
CA SER A 2 -38.14 56.26 82.99
C SER A 2 -37.16 56.17 81.78
N ARG A 3 -36.24 55.27 81.80
CA ARG A 3 -35.34 55.00 80.69
C ARG A 3 -35.94 54.05 79.70
N TRP A 4 -36.16 54.49 78.52
CA TRP A 4 -36.54 53.61 77.38
C TRP A 4 -35.34 52.83 76.86
N GLY A 5 -35.45 51.53 76.97
CA GLY A 5 -34.51 50.60 76.32
C GLY A 5 -34.76 50.44 74.83
N ALA A 6 -33.76 50.76 74.03
CA ALA A 6 -33.84 50.58 72.57
C ALA A 6 -33.72 49.10 72.23
N SER A 7 -34.77 48.53 71.68
CA SER A 7 -34.78 47.18 71.12
C SER A 7 -33.93 47.12 69.89
N LYS A 8 -32.83 46.37 69.92
CA LYS A 8 -32.02 46.03 68.75
C LYS A 8 -32.81 45.09 67.85
N ARG A 9 -33.27 45.57 66.72
CA ARG A 9 -33.85 44.73 65.64
C ARG A 9 -32.77 43.79 65.14
N ARG A 10 -32.97 42.48 65.31
CA ARG A 10 -32.17 41.44 64.68
C ARG A 10 -32.45 41.48 63.17
N THR A 11 -31.42 41.70 62.38
CA THR A 11 -31.46 41.54 60.93
C THR A 11 -31.60 40.07 60.61
N VAL A 12 -32.75 39.63 60.18
CA VAL A 12 -32.94 38.29 59.65
C VAL A 12 -32.41 38.27 58.23
N ALA A 13 -31.37 37.47 57.97
CA ALA A 13 -30.87 37.28 56.63
C ALA A 13 -32.00 36.72 55.77
N ARG A 14 -32.46 37.46 54.77
CA ARG A 14 -33.43 36.96 53.76
C ARG A 14 -32.60 36.16 52.78
N HIS A 15 -32.74 34.83 52.81
CA HIS A 15 -32.28 33.98 51.71
C HIS A 15 -33.10 34.39 50.47
N ALA A 16 -32.41 34.72 49.39
CA ALA A 16 -33.06 34.94 48.11
C ALA A 16 -33.87 33.69 47.72
N PRO A 17 -35.07 33.82 47.18
CA PRO A 17 -35.84 32.69 46.77
C PRO A 17 -35.05 31.91 45.71
N LEU A 18 -34.81 30.62 45.96
CA LEU A 18 -34.24 29.72 45.00
C LEU A 18 -35.26 29.60 43.83
N THR A 19 -34.96 30.26 42.71
CA THR A 19 -35.73 30.09 41.47
C THR A 19 -35.41 28.70 40.96
N SER A 20 -36.34 27.76 41.06
CA SER A 20 -36.22 26.47 40.39
C SER A 20 -36.24 26.70 38.87
N PRO A 21 -35.27 26.16 38.11
CA PRO A 21 -35.29 26.29 36.66
C PRO A 21 -36.56 25.62 36.11
N THR A 22 -37.12 26.22 35.04
CA THR A 22 -38.31 25.67 34.37
C THR A 22 -38.00 24.23 33.89
N PRO A 23 -38.97 23.31 33.83
CA PRO A 23 -38.78 21.95 33.36
C PRO A 23 -38.11 21.87 31.98
N LEU A 24 -38.43 22.79 31.09
CA LEU A 24 -37.80 22.92 29.78
C LEU A 24 -36.34 23.33 29.90
N GLY A 25 -36.01 24.28 30.78
CA GLY A 25 -34.62 24.70 31.03
C GLY A 25 -33.77 23.56 31.59
N GLN A 26 -34.33 22.77 32.53
CA GLN A 26 -33.65 21.56 33.06
C GLN A 26 -33.41 20.52 31.95
N ALA A 27 -34.42 20.24 31.12
CA ALA A 27 -34.32 19.28 30.02
C ALA A 27 -33.22 19.72 29.01
N LEU A 28 -33.18 21.01 28.64
CA LEU A 28 -32.13 21.55 27.74
C LEU A 28 -30.73 21.48 28.36
N THR A 29 -30.62 21.76 29.66
CA THR A 29 -29.32 21.66 30.35
C THR A 29 -28.82 20.20 30.41
N ILE A 30 -29.72 19.27 30.76
CA ILE A 30 -29.39 17.84 30.76
C ILE A 30 -28.99 17.38 29.36
N ALA A 31 -29.77 17.73 28.32
CA ALA A 31 -29.43 17.40 26.94
C ALA A 31 -28.09 17.99 26.49
N GLY A 32 -27.82 19.26 26.86
CA GLY A 32 -26.53 19.91 26.58
C GLY A 32 -25.34 19.23 27.27
N VAL A 33 -25.47 18.92 28.56
CA VAL A 33 -24.42 18.21 29.33
C VAL A 33 -24.21 16.80 28.75
N THR A 34 -25.27 16.08 28.43
CA THR A 34 -25.18 14.75 27.84
C THR A 34 -24.52 14.80 26.47
N ALA A 35 -24.89 15.75 25.59
CA ALA A 35 -24.25 15.91 24.30
C ALA A 35 -22.76 16.27 24.44
N THR A 36 -22.41 17.17 25.35
CA THR A 36 -21.01 17.51 25.62
C THR A 36 -20.23 16.31 26.17
N ALA A 37 -20.80 15.54 27.09
CA ALA A 37 -20.17 14.35 27.62
C ALA A 37 -19.95 13.28 26.54
N LEU A 38 -20.91 13.09 25.64
CA LEU A 38 -20.75 12.17 24.49
C LEU A 38 -19.68 12.64 23.51
N LEU A 39 -19.59 13.94 23.23
CA LEU A 39 -18.54 14.51 22.38
C LEU A 39 -17.14 14.35 23.02
N VAL A 40 -17.01 14.63 24.32
CA VAL A 40 -15.75 14.45 25.04
C VAL A 40 -15.37 12.97 25.12
N ALA A 41 -16.33 12.08 25.41
CA ALA A 41 -16.06 10.64 25.45
C ALA A 41 -15.68 10.11 24.05
N GLY A 42 -16.41 10.53 23.00
CA GLY A 42 -16.08 10.18 21.62
C GLY A 42 -14.70 10.67 21.21
N GLY A 43 -14.38 11.93 21.53
CA GLY A 43 -13.04 12.51 21.29
C GLY A 43 -11.91 11.77 22.06
N ALA A 44 -12.17 11.38 23.31
CA ALA A 44 -11.21 10.62 24.10
C ALA A 44 -10.97 9.20 23.54
N VAL A 45 -12.02 8.53 23.04
CA VAL A 45 -11.90 7.22 22.39
C VAL A 45 -11.09 7.33 21.12
N VAL A 46 -11.36 8.33 20.28
CA VAL A 46 -10.58 8.57 19.05
C VAL A 46 -9.12 8.88 19.38
N ALA A 47 -8.87 9.75 20.36
CA ALA A 47 -7.51 10.09 20.77
C ALA A 47 -6.75 8.88 21.34
N TYR A 48 -7.42 8.05 22.15
CA TYR A 48 -6.83 6.82 22.66
C TYR A 48 -6.49 5.86 21.53
N PHE A 49 -7.39 5.67 20.58
CA PHE A 49 -7.15 4.82 19.43
C PHE A 49 -5.98 5.31 18.55
N LEU A 50 -5.94 6.61 18.26
CA LEU A 50 -4.81 7.18 17.51
C LEU A 50 -3.47 7.01 18.25
N TYR A 51 -3.49 7.14 19.57
CA TYR A 51 -2.31 6.88 20.40
C TYR A 51 -1.89 5.41 20.36
N ASP A 52 -2.84 4.49 20.53
CA ASP A 52 -2.61 3.04 20.48
C ASP A 52 -2.07 2.61 19.11
N LEU A 53 -2.70 3.09 18.04
CA LEU A 53 -2.26 2.87 16.66
C LEU A 53 -0.84 3.37 16.43
N SER A 54 -0.51 4.58 16.92
CA SER A 54 0.85 5.14 16.77
C SER A 54 1.89 4.37 17.58
N ALA A 55 1.52 3.86 18.75
CA ALA A 55 2.40 3.06 19.59
C ALA A 55 2.72 1.70 18.93
N SER A 56 1.71 1.01 18.41
CA SER A 56 1.90 -0.27 17.68
C SER A 56 2.80 -0.10 16.46
N PHE A 57 2.58 0.94 15.65
CA PHE A 57 3.46 1.20 14.50
C PHE A 57 4.90 1.56 14.88
N ALA A 58 5.11 2.18 16.02
CA ALA A 58 6.44 2.59 16.45
C ALA A 58 7.23 1.45 17.11
N GLU A 59 6.56 0.44 17.67
CA GLU A 59 7.21 -0.64 18.43
C GLU A 59 8.13 -1.49 17.54
N ASP A 60 7.69 -1.82 16.33
CA ASP A 60 8.41 -2.67 15.37
C ASP A 60 9.07 -1.86 14.22
N ALA A 61 9.14 -0.53 14.35
CA ALA A 61 9.66 0.32 13.29
C ALA A 61 11.16 0.12 13.05
N VAL A 62 11.54 -0.02 11.78
CA VAL A 62 12.90 -0.27 11.34
C VAL A 62 13.60 1.03 10.98
N VAL A 63 14.82 1.24 11.52
CA VAL A 63 15.69 2.36 11.17
C VAL A 63 16.34 2.09 9.81
N LEU A 64 16.13 2.99 8.85
CA LEU A 64 16.86 2.93 7.59
C LEU A 64 18.25 3.53 7.77
N GLN A 65 19.26 2.83 7.23
CA GLN A 65 20.64 3.28 7.30
C GLN A 65 20.93 4.34 6.22
N ASP A 66 21.82 5.27 6.55
CA ASP A 66 22.32 6.29 5.61
C ASP A 66 21.26 7.24 5.05
N GLN A 67 20.12 7.40 5.74
CA GLN A 67 19.06 8.33 5.32
C GLN A 67 19.04 9.63 6.12
N THR A 68 18.72 10.72 5.43
CA THR A 68 18.46 12.00 6.10
C THR A 68 17.10 11.94 6.79
N PRO A 69 17.02 12.28 8.10
CA PRO A 69 15.73 12.34 8.79
C PRO A 69 14.75 13.26 8.06
N LEU A 70 13.54 12.77 7.85
CA LEU A 70 12.47 13.57 7.26
C LEU A 70 11.96 14.60 8.27
N PRO A 71 11.50 15.77 7.83
CA PRO A 71 10.82 16.72 8.71
C PRO A 71 9.56 16.05 9.31
N PRO A 72 9.09 16.49 10.49
CA PRO A 72 7.84 16.01 11.07
C PRO A 72 6.69 16.10 10.06
N PRO A 73 5.73 15.15 10.10
CA PRO A 73 4.58 15.21 9.20
C PRO A 73 3.70 16.42 9.48
N GLU A 74 3.22 17.06 8.44
CA GLU A 74 2.29 18.19 8.49
C GLU A 74 0.90 17.79 7.98
N MET A 75 -0.11 18.63 8.21
CA MET A 75 -1.46 18.35 7.67
C MET A 75 -1.50 18.70 6.17
N GLY A 76 -1.86 17.72 5.34
CA GLY A 76 -1.92 17.87 3.88
C GLY A 76 -1.18 16.73 3.17
N PRO A 77 -1.17 16.70 1.83
CA PRO A 77 -0.35 15.76 1.08
C PRO A 77 1.14 16.04 1.29
N ILE A 78 1.99 15.03 1.18
CA ILE A 78 3.43 15.23 1.19
C ILE A 78 3.86 16.05 -0.04
N GLU A 79 4.74 17.01 0.18
CA GLU A 79 5.30 17.83 -0.91
C GLU A 79 6.48 17.10 -1.58
N GLY A 80 6.65 17.35 -2.89
CA GLY A 80 7.71 16.76 -3.70
C GLY A 80 7.52 15.27 -3.99
N PRO A 81 8.45 14.66 -4.76
CA PRO A 81 8.42 13.24 -5.08
C PRO A 81 8.86 12.40 -3.89
N PHE A 82 8.39 11.15 -3.82
CA PHE A 82 8.82 10.20 -2.82
C PHE A 82 8.76 8.76 -3.32
N ASP A 83 9.56 7.91 -2.66
CA ASP A 83 9.65 6.49 -2.93
C ASP A 83 9.28 5.67 -1.68
N LEU A 84 8.40 4.69 -1.88
CA LEU A 84 7.97 3.71 -0.88
C LEU A 84 8.30 2.30 -1.37
N LEU A 85 9.16 1.58 -0.67
CA LEU A 85 9.43 0.17 -0.94
C LEU A 85 8.50 -0.72 -0.12
N VAL A 86 7.75 -1.58 -0.79
CA VAL A 86 6.93 -2.62 -0.15
C VAL A 86 7.61 -3.96 -0.36
N VAL A 87 7.91 -4.63 0.75
CA VAL A 87 8.60 -5.93 0.79
C VAL A 87 7.64 -6.99 1.31
N GLY A 88 7.34 -7.99 0.48
CA GLY A 88 6.54 -9.15 0.88
C GLY A 88 7.43 -10.30 1.31
N THR A 89 7.27 -10.80 2.55
CA THR A 89 8.05 -11.90 3.10
C THR A 89 7.22 -13.18 3.24
N ASP A 90 7.90 -14.32 3.12
CA ASP A 90 7.32 -15.66 3.23
C ASP A 90 7.47 -16.26 4.64
N GLU A 91 7.33 -15.43 5.66
CA GLU A 91 7.37 -15.82 7.06
C GLU A 91 6.37 -16.94 7.38
N CYS A 92 6.77 -17.84 8.27
CA CYS A 92 5.96 -18.96 8.71
C CYS A 92 5.23 -18.62 10.01
N GLU A 93 4.17 -17.84 9.93
CA GLU A 93 3.34 -17.53 11.08
C GLU A 93 2.59 -18.76 11.57
N PRO A 94 2.48 -18.98 12.90
CA PRO A 94 1.90 -20.19 13.49
C PRO A 94 0.52 -20.55 12.93
N GLU A 95 -0.32 -19.55 12.66
CA GLU A 95 -1.68 -19.71 12.16
C GLU A 95 -1.74 -20.21 10.73
N LEU A 96 -0.69 -19.97 9.93
CA LEU A 96 -0.62 -20.31 8.51
C LEU A 96 0.21 -21.56 8.23
N VAL A 97 0.96 -22.10 9.19
CA VAL A 97 1.85 -23.27 9.00
C VAL A 97 1.13 -24.44 8.34
N ALA A 98 -0.08 -24.76 8.82
CA ALA A 98 -0.87 -25.86 8.27
C ALA A 98 -1.35 -25.62 6.83
N ALA A 99 -1.65 -24.37 6.50
CA ALA A 99 -2.16 -23.96 5.17
C ALA A 99 -1.05 -23.82 4.13
N ILE A 100 0.14 -23.35 4.55
CA ILE A 100 1.31 -23.16 3.69
C ILE A 100 2.03 -24.52 3.46
N GLY A 101 1.95 -25.43 4.45
CA GLY A 101 2.43 -26.80 4.32
C GLY A 101 3.97 -26.92 4.39
N PRO A 102 4.60 -27.71 3.45
CA PRO A 102 6.00 -28.11 3.55
C PRO A 102 7.01 -26.95 3.66
N ARG A 103 6.69 -25.78 3.12
CA ARG A 103 7.53 -24.57 3.24
C ARG A 103 7.75 -24.19 4.70
N CYS A 104 6.72 -24.33 5.54
CA CYS A 104 6.76 -23.94 6.94
C CYS A 104 7.00 -25.10 7.91
N THR A 105 7.05 -26.33 7.45
CA THR A 105 7.33 -27.53 8.28
C THR A 105 8.67 -28.20 7.95
N GLY A 106 9.33 -27.74 6.88
CA GLY A 106 10.61 -28.27 6.42
C GLY A 106 11.82 -27.59 7.06
N PRO A 107 13.04 -28.00 6.66
CA PRO A 107 14.30 -27.42 7.18
C PRO A 107 14.46 -25.94 6.86
N ASP A 108 13.78 -25.45 5.85
CA ASP A 108 13.83 -24.05 5.40
C ASP A 108 12.79 -23.16 6.08
N SER A 109 12.03 -23.66 7.04
CA SER A 109 10.96 -22.92 7.73
C SER A 109 11.42 -21.66 8.45
N MET A 110 12.69 -21.59 8.83
CA MET A 110 13.32 -20.43 9.48
C MET A 110 13.99 -19.46 8.47
N ASN A 111 13.94 -19.77 7.19
CA ASN A 111 14.56 -18.93 6.15
C ASN A 111 13.48 -17.97 5.60
N GLU A 112 13.43 -16.77 6.14
CA GLU A 112 12.57 -15.71 5.63
C GLU A 112 13.15 -15.14 4.35
N LEU A 113 12.35 -15.16 3.27
CA LEU A 113 12.71 -14.64 1.96
C LEU A 113 11.80 -13.45 1.61
N ASN A 114 12.36 -12.44 0.97
CA ASN A 114 11.59 -11.34 0.41
C ASN A 114 11.17 -11.65 -1.02
N ASP A 115 10.13 -12.47 -1.15
CA ASP A 115 9.62 -12.96 -2.43
C ASP A 115 8.90 -11.90 -3.28
N VAL A 116 8.57 -10.76 -2.68
CA VAL A 116 7.96 -9.60 -3.35
C VAL A 116 8.76 -8.35 -3.00
N ASN A 117 9.18 -7.60 -4.01
CA ASN A 117 9.85 -6.32 -3.85
C ASN A 117 9.23 -5.34 -4.84
N VAL A 118 8.55 -4.33 -4.34
CA VAL A 118 7.79 -3.36 -5.14
C VAL A 118 8.15 -1.96 -4.69
N LEU A 119 8.68 -1.16 -5.61
CA LEU A 119 8.94 0.26 -5.40
C LEU A 119 7.79 1.08 -5.97
N VAL A 120 7.15 1.87 -5.12
CA VAL A 120 6.11 2.82 -5.48
C VAL A 120 6.75 4.20 -5.54
N HIS A 121 6.94 4.71 -6.74
CA HIS A 121 7.39 6.07 -7.00
C HIS A 121 6.19 6.99 -7.19
N VAL A 122 6.11 8.06 -6.42
CA VAL A 122 5.10 9.12 -6.58
C VAL A 122 5.83 10.40 -6.97
N SER A 123 5.50 10.92 -8.14
CA SER A 123 6.17 12.11 -8.69
C SER A 123 5.73 13.40 -7.98
N ASP A 124 6.38 14.49 -8.30
CA ASP A 124 5.89 15.85 -8.02
C ASP A 124 4.68 16.19 -8.93
N ASP A 125 4.12 17.39 -8.79
CA ASP A 125 3.03 17.84 -9.65
C ASP A 125 3.48 17.98 -11.13
N PRO A 126 2.66 17.49 -12.06
CA PRO A 126 1.45 16.71 -11.89
C PRO A 126 1.72 15.32 -11.31
N ARG A 127 0.93 14.91 -10.32
CA ARG A 127 1.12 13.63 -9.62
C ARG A 127 0.89 12.45 -10.54
N ARG A 128 1.88 11.57 -10.57
CA ARG A 128 1.86 10.26 -11.24
C ARG A 128 2.36 9.19 -10.29
N VAL A 129 1.89 7.98 -10.43
CA VAL A 129 2.35 6.85 -9.61
C VAL A 129 2.93 5.79 -10.54
N THR A 130 4.17 5.40 -10.29
CA THR A 130 4.81 4.29 -11.00
C THR A 130 5.16 3.20 -9.99
N VAL A 131 4.64 2.00 -10.23
CA VAL A 131 4.85 0.82 -9.39
C VAL A 131 5.81 -0.11 -10.10
N VAL A 132 7.04 -0.22 -9.60
CA VAL A 132 8.11 -1.05 -10.20
C VAL A 132 8.26 -2.33 -9.40
N SER A 133 7.98 -3.47 -10.03
CA SER A 133 8.12 -4.80 -9.42
C SER A 133 9.47 -5.42 -9.78
N PHE A 134 10.25 -5.82 -8.77
CA PHE A 134 11.55 -6.50 -8.97
C PHE A 134 11.36 -8.01 -8.89
N PRO A 135 11.82 -8.76 -9.93
CA PRO A 135 11.77 -10.22 -9.88
C PRO A 135 12.58 -10.77 -8.71
N ARG A 136 12.03 -11.74 -7.99
CA ARG A 136 12.69 -12.33 -6.82
C ARG A 136 14.00 -13.05 -7.17
N ASP A 137 14.10 -13.51 -8.43
CA ASP A 137 15.26 -14.24 -8.96
C ASP A 137 16.32 -13.29 -9.57
N LEU A 138 16.19 -11.97 -9.34
CA LEU A 138 17.12 -10.95 -9.78
C LEU A 138 18.46 -11.07 -9.03
N MET A 139 19.53 -11.23 -9.76
CA MET A 139 20.91 -11.27 -9.26
C MET A 139 21.47 -9.84 -9.26
N THR A 140 21.80 -9.32 -8.09
CA THR A 140 22.28 -7.94 -7.93
C THR A 140 23.40 -7.86 -6.89
N PRO A 141 24.29 -6.84 -6.93
CA PRO A 141 25.18 -6.56 -5.84
C PRO A 141 24.42 -6.19 -4.56
N VAL A 142 24.87 -6.70 -3.43
CA VAL A 142 24.31 -6.38 -2.11
C VAL A 142 25.36 -5.61 -1.32
N PRO A 143 25.04 -4.40 -0.85
CA PRO A 143 25.97 -3.61 -0.04
C PRO A 143 26.19 -4.22 1.34
N SER A 144 27.19 -3.76 2.06
CA SER A 144 27.33 -4.06 3.50
C SER A 144 26.08 -3.63 4.25
N CYS A 145 25.52 -4.54 5.05
CA CYS A 145 24.30 -4.34 5.82
C CYS A 145 24.54 -4.55 7.30
N THR A 146 23.87 -3.81 8.16
CA THR A 146 23.87 -4.02 9.60
C THR A 146 22.83 -5.07 9.97
N GLN A 147 23.23 -6.08 10.73
CA GLN A 147 22.38 -7.14 11.24
C GLN A 147 21.68 -6.72 12.55
N ALA A 148 20.70 -7.51 12.99
CA ALA A 148 19.95 -7.22 14.22
C ALA A 148 20.84 -7.21 15.50
N ASP A 149 21.97 -7.95 15.48
CA ASP A 149 22.94 -7.97 16.57
C ASP A 149 23.95 -6.81 16.53
N GLY A 150 23.84 -5.90 15.57
CA GLY A 150 24.71 -4.76 15.36
C GLY A 150 25.99 -5.08 14.56
N SER A 151 26.23 -6.32 14.17
CA SER A 151 27.32 -6.70 13.27
C SER A 151 27.00 -6.24 11.83
N THR A 152 28.02 -6.15 10.99
CA THR A 152 27.88 -5.82 9.58
C THR A 152 28.30 -6.98 8.70
N THR A 153 27.55 -7.18 7.60
CA THR A 153 27.95 -8.10 6.55
C THR A 153 28.97 -7.44 5.63
N ASP A 154 29.79 -8.25 4.96
CA ASP A 154 30.58 -7.76 3.82
C ASP A 154 29.68 -7.48 2.61
N GLU A 155 30.20 -6.67 1.68
CA GLU A 155 29.57 -6.50 0.37
C GLU A 155 29.61 -7.81 -0.43
N ILE A 156 28.47 -8.14 -1.07
CA ILE A 156 28.35 -9.35 -1.90
C ILE A 156 28.18 -8.91 -3.35
N PRO A 157 29.15 -9.21 -4.25
CA PRO A 157 29.12 -8.72 -5.62
C PRO A 157 27.91 -9.17 -6.45
N LYS A 158 27.35 -10.35 -6.12
CA LYS A 158 26.19 -10.91 -6.84
C LYS A 158 25.44 -11.87 -5.94
N LEU A 159 24.19 -11.53 -5.61
CA LEU A 159 23.32 -12.37 -4.80
C LEU A 159 21.87 -12.25 -5.31
N GLN A 160 21.09 -13.28 -5.11
CA GLN A 160 19.67 -13.28 -5.44
C GLN A 160 18.90 -12.35 -4.49
N ILE A 161 18.15 -11.40 -5.02
CA ILE A 161 17.52 -10.32 -4.25
C ILE A 161 16.58 -10.84 -3.15
N ASN A 162 15.85 -11.95 -3.40
CA ASN A 162 14.90 -12.48 -2.40
C ASN A 162 15.57 -13.06 -1.15
N THR A 163 16.90 -13.22 -1.15
CA THR A 163 17.65 -13.71 0.01
C THR A 163 18.22 -12.58 0.88
N VAL A 164 18.10 -11.33 0.44
CA VAL A 164 18.70 -10.16 1.09
C VAL A 164 18.08 -9.88 2.45
N TYR A 165 16.77 -10.16 2.62
CA TYR A 165 16.09 -9.96 3.90
C TYR A 165 16.78 -10.67 5.07
N ARG A 166 17.32 -11.87 4.86
CA ARG A 166 18.07 -12.64 5.88
C ARG A 166 19.39 -12.01 6.33
N LEU A 167 19.94 -11.10 5.52
CA LEU A 167 21.24 -10.46 5.81
C LEU A 167 21.11 -9.25 6.76
N GLY A 168 19.97 -8.58 6.75
CA GLY A 168 19.81 -7.38 7.58
C GLY A 168 18.39 -6.81 7.50
N GLY A 169 17.39 -7.67 7.29
CA GLY A 169 15.98 -7.30 7.31
C GLY A 169 15.58 -6.27 6.24
N LEU A 170 14.51 -5.56 6.54
CA LEU A 170 13.94 -4.53 5.67
C LEU A 170 14.96 -3.44 5.29
N ALA A 171 15.81 -3.02 6.22
CA ALA A 171 16.82 -2.00 5.97
C ALA A 171 17.84 -2.43 4.91
N CYS A 172 18.28 -3.70 4.92
CA CYS A 172 19.20 -4.24 3.94
C CYS A 172 18.58 -4.36 2.56
N VAL A 173 17.31 -4.81 2.47
CA VAL A 173 16.56 -4.85 1.20
C VAL A 173 16.41 -3.45 0.63
N THR A 174 16.03 -2.48 1.46
CA THR A 174 15.87 -1.08 1.05
C THR A 174 17.19 -0.50 0.52
N LYS A 175 18.29 -0.71 1.23
CA LYS A 175 19.63 -0.27 0.81
C LYS A 175 20.06 -0.93 -0.51
N THR A 176 19.75 -2.21 -0.68
CA THR A 176 20.05 -2.96 -1.92
C THR A 176 19.26 -2.41 -3.11
N VAL A 177 17.97 -2.17 -2.95
CA VAL A 177 17.12 -1.61 -4.01
C VAL A 177 17.53 -0.17 -4.31
N SER A 178 17.84 0.65 -3.29
CA SER A 178 18.35 2.01 -3.47
C SER A 178 19.66 2.02 -4.28
N ASN A 179 20.60 1.11 -3.99
CA ASN A 179 21.83 0.99 -4.76
C ASN A 179 21.59 0.52 -6.19
N LEU A 180 20.66 -0.40 -6.41
CA LEU A 180 20.32 -0.90 -7.74
C LEU A 180 19.70 0.17 -8.62
N THR A 181 18.81 1.00 -8.04
CA THR A 181 18.00 1.97 -8.77
C THR A 181 18.58 3.38 -8.75
N GLN A 182 19.53 3.66 -7.85
CA GLN A 182 20.04 5.00 -7.53
C GLN A 182 18.93 5.96 -7.05
N GLN A 183 17.81 5.41 -6.57
CA GLN A 183 16.73 6.20 -5.97
C GLN A 183 16.93 6.34 -4.47
N ASN A 184 16.52 7.47 -3.93
CA ASN A 184 16.47 7.69 -2.48
C ASN A 184 15.13 7.19 -1.94
N ILE A 185 15.13 6.00 -1.34
CA ILE A 185 13.89 5.37 -0.82
C ILE A 185 13.64 5.88 0.60
N GLN A 186 12.72 6.83 0.74
CA GLN A 186 12.42 7.46 2.03
C GLN A 186 11.59 6.58 2.95
N PHE A 187 10.75 5.71 2.37
CA PHE A 187 9.80 4.89 3.11
C PHE A 187 9.94 3.43 2.72
N ALA A 188 9.83 2.54 3.69
CA ALA A 188 9.68 1.12 3.39
C ALA A 188 8.73 0.44 4.38
N ALA A 189 8.09 -0.63 3.94
CA ALA A 189 7.19 -1.44 4.72
C ALA A 189 7.35 -2.92 4.38
N LYS A 190 7.38 -3.77 5.39
CA LYS A 190 7.31 -5.23 5.24
C LYS A 190 5.88 -5.70 5.48
N VAL A 191 5.42 -6.64 4.66
CA VAL A 191 4.13 -7.32 4.80
C VAL A 191 4.38 -8.83 4.72
N SER A 192 3.96 -9.56 5.75
CA SER A 192 4.05 -11.02 5.79
C SER A 192 2.87 -11.70 5.06
N PHE A 193 2.89 -13.01 4.96
CA PHE A 193 1.75 -13.77 4.43
C PHE A 193 0.48 -13.58 5.26
N GLY A 194 0.59 -13.57 6.60
CA GLY A 194 -0.51 -13.27 7.50
C GLY A 194 -1.02 -11.86 7.33
N GLY A 195 -0.13 -10.91 7.14
CA GLY A 195 -0.48 -9.54 6.82
C GLY A 195 -1.32 -9.42 5.56
N VAL A 196 -0.97 -10.14 4.48
CA VAL A 196 -1.78 -10.19 3.25
C VAL A 196 -3.17 -10.76 3.55
N VAL A 197 -3.26 -11.87 4.30
CA VAL A 197 -4.54 -12.51 4.67
C VAL A 197 -5.41 -11.55 5.49
N ALA A 198 -4.83 -10.88 6.48
CA ALA A 198 -5.53 -9.95 7.36
C ALA A 198 -6.03 -8.70 6.60
N ILE A 199 -5.13 -8.03 5.86
CA ILE A 199 -5.44 -6.78 5.14
C ILE A 199 -6.50 -7.02 4.06
N THR A 200 -6.37 -8.10 3.27
CA THR A 200 -7.35 -8.40 2.20
C THR A 200 -8.72 -8.77 2.76
N SER A 201 -8.77 -9.41 3.94
CA SER A 201 -10.02 -9.66 4.67
C SER A 201 -10.63 -8.36 5.20
N ALA A 202 -9.83 -7.46 5.74
CA ALA A 202 -10.29 -6.19 6.31
C ALA A 202 -10.92 -5.27 5.25
N ILE A 203 -10.40 -5.27 4.00
CA ILE A 203 -10.94 -4.48 2.88
C ILE A 203 -12.21 -5.10 2.28
N GLY A 204 -12.56 -6.33 2.67
CA GLY A 204 -13.72 -7.06 2.14
C GLY A 204 -13.46 -7.78 0.81
N GLY A 205 -12.20 -8.02 0.49
CA GLY A 205 -11.74 -8.68 -0.72
C GLY A 205 -11.55 -7.77 -1.93
N VAL A 206 -10.88 -8.31 -2.93
CA VAL A 206 -10.60 -7.65 -4.21
C VAL A 206 -11.16 -8.51 -5.34
N GLU A 207 -11.89 -7.90 -6.26
CA GLU A 207 -12.37 -8.60 -7.44
C GLU A 207 -11.22 -8.73 -8.45
N VAL A 208 -10.89 -9.97 -8.79
CA VAL A 208 -9.93 -10.32 -9.85
C VAL A 208 -10.65 -10.99 -11.02
N CYS A 209 -10.01 -10.99 -12.16
CA CYS A 209 -10.50 -11.67 -13.36
C CYS A 209 -9.60 -12.85 -13.70
N ILE A 210 -10.20 -14.04 -13.86
CA ILE A 210 -9.52 -15.24 -14.33
C ILE A 210 -9.85 -15.42 -15.81
N GLY A 211 -8.84 -15.38 -16.66
CA GLY A 211 -8.99 -15.53 -18.10
C GLY A 211 -8.76 -16.96 -18.59
N ASN A 212 -8.77 -17.11 -19.90
CA ASN A 212 -8.62 -18.38 -20.62
C ASN A 212 -9.58 -19.48 -20.10
N ASP A 213 -9.08 -20.69 -19.88
CA ASP A 213 -9.86 -21.83 -19.40
C ASP A 213 -9.94 -21.96 -17.88
N GLY A 214 -9.45 -20.94 -17.16
CA GLY A 214 -9.36 -20.94 -15.69
C GLY A 214 -7.94 -21.16 -15.19
N MET A 215 -7.79 -21.21 -13.88
CA MET A 215 -6.50 -21.26 -13.19
C MET A 215 -6.40 -22.51 -12.34
N ARG A 216 -5.33 -23.29 -12.51
CA ARG A 216 -5.05 -24.47 -11.68
C ARG A 216 -3.60 -24.47 -11.22
N ASP A 217 -3.40 -24.44 -9.89
CA ASP A 217 -2.08 -24.56 -9.29
C ASP A 217 -2.14 -25.51 -8.06
N PRO A 218 -1.63 -26.73 -8.17
CA PRO A 218 -1.66 -27.69 -7.08
C PRO A 218 -0.76 -27.30 -5.89
N PHE A 219 0.23 -26.40 -6.09
CA PHE A 219 1.13 -25.94 -5.01
C PHE A 219 0.49 -24.88 -4.13
N THR A 220 -0.43 -24.09 -4.69
CA THR A 220 -1.19 -23.09 -3.92
C THR A 220 -2.61 -23.58 -3.59
N GLY A 221 -3.05 -24.67 -4.18
CA GLY A 221 -4.39 -25.24 -4.00
C GLY A 221 -5.47 -24.54 -4.82
N ILE A 222 -5.11 -23.75 -5.83
CA ILE A 222 -6.06 -23.10 -6.73
C ILE A 222 -6.59 -24.11 -7.75
N ASP A 223 -7.92 -24.13 -7.92
CA ASP A 223 -8.63 -24.74 -9.04
C ASP A 223 -9.90 -23.93 -9.31
N TRP A 224 -9.74 -22.82 -10.04
CA TRP A 224 -10.79 -21.83 -10.27
C TRP A 224 -11.21 -21.76 -11.73
N PRO A 225 -12.52 -21.70 -12.01
CA PRO A 225 -13.03 -21.51 -13.35
C PRO A 225 -12.72 -20.09 -13.86
N PRO A 226 -12.83 -19.83 -15.18
CA PRO A 226 -12.71 -18.49 -15.73
C PRO A 226 -13.85 -17.57 -15.26
N GLY A 227 -13.59 -16.27 -15.24
CA GLY A 227 -14.53 -15.23 -14.89
C GLY A 227 -14.10 -14.35 -13.72
N PRO A 228 -14.93 -13.37 -13.33
CA PRO A 228 -14.68 -12.53 -12.18
C PRO A 228 -14.83 -13.31 -10.87
N ARG A 229 -13.95 -13.01 -9.90
CA ARG A 229 -13.96 -13.62 -8.57
C ARG A 229 -13.50 -12.63 -7.53
N THR A 230 -14.28 -12.44 -6.47
CA THR A 230 -13.83 -11.67 -5.29
C THR A 230 -13.03 -12.59 -4.38
N ILE A 231 -11.78 -12.26 -4.14
CA ILE A 231 -10.84 -13.00 -3.31
C ILE A 231 -10.45 -12.20 -2.08
N ALA A 232 -10.38 -12.87 -0.92
CA ALA A 232 -9.98 -12.28 0.35
C ALA A 232 -9.22 -13.31 1.19
N GLY A 233 -8.49 -12.86 2.19
CA GLY A 233 -7.83 -13.74 3.13
C GLY A 233 -6.89 -14.72 2.44
N PHE A 234 -7.04 -16.00 2.75
CA PHE A 234 -6.16 -17.03 2.20
C PHE A 234 -6.28 -17.20 0.67
N GLU A 235 -7.46 -16.98 0.08
CA GLU A 235 -7.62 -17.01 -1.39
C GLU A 235 -6.79 -15.92 -2.08
N ALA A 236 -6.71 -14.72 -1.47
CA ALA A 236 -5.86 -13.65 -1.99
C ALA A 236 -4.37 -14.03 -1.89
N LEU A 237 -3.96 -14.64 -0.78
CA LEU A 237 -2.59 -15.16 -0.64
C LEU A 237 -2.26 -16.23 -1.67
N GLN A 238 -3.18 -17.21 -1.90
CA GLN A 238 -3.01 -18.23 -2.93
C GLN A 238 -2.82 -17.59 -4.31
N PHE A 239 -3.67 -16.63 -4.66
CA PHE A 239 -3.62 -15.91 -5.94
C PHE A 239 -2.31 -15.17 -6.17
N LEU A 240 -1.81 -14.46 -5.15
CA LEU A 240 -0.56 -13.71 -5.23
C LEU A 240 0.69 -14.59 -5.28
N ARG A 241 0.58 -15.84 -4.79
CA ARG A 241 1.68 -16.82 -4.78
C ARG A 241 1.67 -17.76 -5.98
N THR A 242 0.57 -17.84 -6.74
CA THR A 242 0.47 -18.80 -7.85
C THR A 242 1.51 -18.51 -8.93
N ARG A 243 2.16 -19.54 -9.40
CA ARG A 243 3.09 -19.53 -10.54
C ARG A 243 2.63 -20.55 -11.59
N HIS A 244 2.35 -21.76 -11.14
CA HIS A 244 1.98 -22.87 -12.04
C HIS A 244 0.57 -22.72 -12.63
N GLY A 245 -0.25 -21.82 -12.04
CA GLY A 245 -1.59 -21.51 -12.51
C GLY A 245 -1.67 -20.40 -13.55
N VAL A 246 -0.55 -19.73 -13.90
CA VAL A 246 -0.55 -18.59 -14.81
C VAL A 246 0.55 -18.66 -15.87
N GLY A 247 0.22 -18.26 -17.07
CA GLY A 247 1.12 -18.04 -18.19
C GLY A 247 2.09 -19.18 -18.43
N ASP A 248 3.37 -18.84 -18.61
CA ASP A 248 4.47 -19.77 -18.83
C ASP A 248 5.05 -20.38 -17.52
N GLN A 249 4.40 -20.14 -16.38
CA GLN A 249 4.80 -20.58 -15.03
C GLN A 249 6.10 -19.92 -14.51
N SER A 250 6.56 -18.88 -15.18
CA SER A 250 7.73 -18.10 -14.75
C SER A 250 7.41 -17.19 -13.56
N ASP A 251 8.45 -16.65 -12.95
CA ASP A 251 8.31 -15.60 -11.95
C ASP A 251 7.77 -14.31 -12.57
N LEU A 252 8.10 -14.04 -13.83
CA LEU A 252 7.64 -12.88 -14.56
C LEU A 252 6.12 -12.93 -14.82
N ALA A 253 5.59 -14.11 -15.15
CA ALA A 253 4.13 -14.32 -15.25
C ALA A 253 3.43 -14.09 -13.90
N ARG A 254 4.02 -14.54 -12.79
CA ARG A 254 3.51 -14.25 -11.44
C ARG A 254 3.45 -12.75 -11.16
N ILE A 255 4.50 -11.99 -11.53
CA ILE A 255 4.52 -10.53 -11.36
C ILE A 255 3.36 -9.88 -12.14
N GLY A 256 3.12 -10.26 -13.39
CA GLY A 256 1.96 -9.79 -14.17
C GLY A 256 0.64 -10.06 -13.45
N ASN A 257 0.48 -11.28 -12.89
CA ASN A 257 -0.70 -11.62 -12.08
C ASN A 257 -0.82 -10.76 -10.80
N GLN A 258 0.30 -10.47 -10.13
CA GLN A 258 0.33 -9.58 -8.97
C GLN A 258 -0.01 -8.12 -9.36
N GLN A 259 0.44 -7.64 -10.51
CA GLN A 259 0.12 -6.31 -11.02
C GLN A 259 -1.37 -6.17 -11.32
N GLN A 260 -2.02 -7.20 -11.89
CA GLN A 260 -3.48 -7.23 -12.03
C GLN A 260 -4.17 -7.06 -10.68
N TYR A 261 -3.73 -7.83 -9.66
CA TYR A 261 -4.28 -7.72 -8.31
C TYR A 261 -4.09 -6.31 -7.74
N MET A 262 -2.89 -5.73 -7.86
CA MET A 262 -2.58 -4.40 -7.35
C MET A 262 -3.41 -3.31 -8.04
N SER A 263 -3.61 -3.39 -9.37
CA SER A 263 -4.49 -2.50 -10.11
C SER A 263 -5.93 -2.55 -9.58
N ARG A 264 -6.46 -3.75 -9.34
CA ARG A 264 -7.80 -3.95 -8.77
C ARG A 264 -7.88 -3.47 -7.31
N LEU A 265 -6.84 -3.70 -6.53
CA LEU A 265 -6.74 -3.21 -5.14
C LEU A 265 -6.77 -1.68 -5.09
N VAL A 266 -6.01 -0.99 -5.93
CA VAL A 266 -6.04 0.48 -6.03
C VAL A 266 -7.45 0.98 -6.34
N ARG A 267 -8.12 0.41 -7.35
CA ARG A 267 -9.51 0.75 -7.68
C ARG A 267 -10.47 0.52 -6.50
N LYS A 268 -10.30 -0.59 -5.76
CA LYS A 268 -11.13 -0.87 -4.57
C LYS A 268 -10.87 0.14 -3.46
N LEU A 269 -9.60 0.47 -3.17
CA LEU A 269 -9.24 1.42 -2.12
C LEU A 269 -9.71 2.84 -2.43
N THR A 270 -9.71 3.25 -3.70
CA THR A 270 -10.18 4.57 -4.16
C THR A 270 -11.68 4.62 -4.42
N SER A 271 -12.41 3.51 -4.25
CA SER A 271 -13.86 3.47 -4.45
C SER A 271 -14.63 4.20 -3.35
N GLU A 272 -15.80 4.75 -3.68
CA GLU A 272 -16.70 5.35 -2.70
C GLU A 272 -17.11 4.36 -1.60
N GLU A 273 -17.21 3.06 -1.92
CA GLU A 273 -17.56 2.01 -0.96
C GLU A 273 -16.58 1.96 0.23
N VAL A 274 -15.28 2.17 -0.03
CA VAL A 274 -14.24 2.20 1.00
C VAL A 274 -14.09 3.60 1.59
N LEU A 275 -13.93 4.63 0.74
CA LEU A 275 -13.63 5.99 1.18
C LEU A 275 -14.78 6.66 1.95
N ALA A 276 -16.04 6.36 1.61
CA ALA A 276 -17.21 6.90 2.31
C ALA A 276 -17.59 6.12 3.59
N ASN A 277 -16.89 5.03 3.93
CA ASN A 277 -17.19 4.19 5.10
C ASN A 277 -16.11 4.31 6.19
N PRO A 278 -16.30 5.19 7.21
CA PRO A 278 -15.34 5.38 8.28
C PRO A 278 -15.00 4.09 9.06
N ALA A 279 -15.98 3.19 9.23
CA ALA A 279 -15.74 1.93 9.94
C ALA A 279 -14.82 0.98 9.15
N THR A 280 -14.94 0.98 7.82
CA THR A 280 -14.03 0.21 6.96
C THR A 280 -12.62 0.80 6.97
N LEU A 281 -12.49 2.13 6.86
CA LEU A 281 -11.19 2.82 6.94
C LEU A 281 -10.51 2.58 8.29
N PHE A 282 -11.27 2.68 9.39
CA PHE A 282 -10.75 2.42 10.73
C PHE A 282 -10.25 0.98 10.88
N ARG A 283 -11.06 0.00 10.47
CA ARG A 283 -10.67 -1.42 10.52
C ARG A 283 -9.43 -1.70 9.66
N LEU A 284 -9.37 -1.11 8.47
CA LEU A 284 -8.21 -1.27 7.57
C LEU A 284 -6.95 -0.67 8.18
N ALA A 285 -7.04 0.53 8.77
CA ALA A 285 -5.91 1.17 9.44
C ALA A 285 -5.40 0.36 10.63
N ALA A 286 -6.30 -0.14 11.50
CA ALA A 286 -5.94 -1.00 12.61
C ALA A 286 -5.28 -2.30 12.14
N THR A 287 -5.90 -2.98 11.15
CA THR A 287 -5.33 -4.21 10.59
C THR A 287 -3.96 -3.97 9.94
N ALA A 288 -3.77 -2.85 9.26
CA ALA A 288 -2.48 -2.50 8.69
C ALA A 288 -1.43 -2.27 9.78
N ALA A 289 -1.79 -1.57 10.86
CA ALA A 289 -0.90 -1.35 12.01
C ALA A 289 -0.39 -2.66 12.63
N ASP A 290 -1.28 -3.63 12.79
CA ASP A 290 -0.95 -4.91 13.41
C ASP A 290 -0.18 -5.88 12.48
N ASN A 291 -0.14 -5.61 11.16
CA ASN A 291 0.33 -6.58 10.16
C ASN A 291 1.37 -6.02 9.18
N ILE A 292 1.82 -4.78 9.38
CA ILE A 292 2.87 -4.15 8.58
C ILE A 292 4.00 -3.74 9.51
N THR A 293 5.24 -4.14 9.18
CA THR A 293 6.43 -3.60 9.85
C THR A 293 6.92 -2.39 9.05
N PRO A 294 6.72 -1.16 9.52
CA PRO A 294 7.13 0.05 8.82
C PRO A 294 8.59 0.42 9.11
N THR A 295 9.15 1.32 8.31
CA THR A 295 10.32 2.11 8.73
C THR A 295 9.92 3.23 9.68
N GLU A 296 10.87 3.73 10.51
CA GLU A 296 10.60 4.86 11.42
C GLU A 296 10.00 6.08 10.70
N SER A 297 10.45 6.34 9.46
CA SER A 297 9.91 7.42 8.62
C SER A 297 8.43 7.26 8.29
N LEU A 298 7.91 6.01 8.31
CA LEU A 298 6.53 5.64 8.02
C LEU A 298 5.71 5.33 9.29
N ALA A 299 6.35 5.22 10.45
CA ALA A 299 5.71 4.81 11.71
C ALA A 299 4.73 5.86 12.29
N ASP A 300 4.74 7.10 11.79
CA ASP A 300 3.79 8.13 12.18
C ASP A 300 2.48 8.00 11.38
N PRO A 301 1.32 7.79 12.02
CA PRO A 301 0.03 7.68 11.34
C PRO A 301 -0.31 8.89 10.45
N LEU A 302 0.13 10.10 10.84
CA LEU A 302 -0.07 11.30 10.02
C LEU A 302 0.73 11.22 8.71
N ARG A 303 1.92 10.59 8.74
CA ARG A 303 2.71 10.34 7.52
C ARG A 303 1.97 9.44 6.55
N ILE A 304 1.32 8.38 7.05
CA ILE A 304 0.50 7.49 6.21
C ILE A 304 -0.65 8.26 5.56
N VAL A 305 -1.30 9.14 6.32
CA VAL A 305 -2.35 10.02 5.79
C VAL A 305 -1.79 10.96 4.71
N GLN A 306 -0.61 11.56 4.91
CA GLN A 306 0.04 12.40 3.90
C GLN A 306 0.31 11.64 2.59
N LEU A 307 0.85 10.41 2.68
CA LEU A 307 1.12 9.57 1.52
C LEU A 307 -0.19 9.19 0.79
N ALA A 308 -1.24 8.84 1.53
CA ALA A 308 -2.54 8.52 0.97
C ALA A 308 -3.18 9.73 0.25
N LEU A 309 -3.06 10.93 0.84
CA LEU A 309 -3.55 12.16 0.22
C LEU A 309 -2.77 12.52 -1.05
N ALA A 310 -1.47 12.23 -1.11
CA ALA A 310 -0.67 12.47 -2.31
C ALA A 310 -1.10 11.62 -3.52
N GLY A 311 -1.58 10.39 -3.28
CA GLY A 311 -2.05 9.49 -4.33
C GLY A 311 -3.55 9.55 -4.65
N LYS A 312 -4.33 10.25 -3.82
CA LYS A 312 -5.81 10.20 -3.83
C LYS A 312 -6.45 10.61 -5.15
N ASP A 313 -5.92 11.66 -5.77
CA ASP A 313 -6.51 12.29 -6.95
C ASP A 313 -5.75 11.95 -8.25
N VAL A 314 -4.82 10.98 -8.20
CA VAL A 314 -4.07 10.54 -9.38
C VAL A 314 -5.00 9.75 -10.31
N PRO A 315 -5.14 10.16 -11.59
CA PRO A 315 -5.94 9.44 -12.56
C PRO A 315 -5.43 8.01 -12.77
N LEU A 316 -6.33 7.06 -13.03
CA LEU A 316 -5.96 5.64 -13.15
C LEU A 316 -5.03 5.36 -14.35
N ASP A 317 -5.10 6.15 -15.41
CA ASP A 317 -4.17 6.10 -16.55
C ASP A 317 -2.77 6.61 -16.20
N GLN A 318 -2.63 7.42 -15.14
CA GLN A 318 -1.37 7.92 -14.59
C GLN A 318 -0.81 7.04 -13.46
N ILE A 319 -1.45 5.92 -13.15
CA ILE A 319 -0.95 4.88 -12.24
C ILE A 319 -0.45 3.73 -13.11
N VAL A 320 0.87 3.62 -13.24
CA VAL A 320 1.53 2.67 -14.16
C VAL A 320 2.24 1.59 -13.36
N PHE A 321 1.96 0.34 -13.68
CA PHE A 321 2.65 -0.82 -13.14
C PHE A 321 3.65 -1.32 -14.17
N VAL A 322 4.91 -1.42 -13.79
CA VAL A 322 5.98 -1.92 -14.66
C VAL A 322 6.79 -2.99 -13.94
N GLN A 323 7.33 -3.90 -14.73
CA GLN A 323 8.33 -4.82 -14.26
C GLN A 323 9.71 -4.19 -14.44
N TYR A 324 10.58 -4.30 -13.43
CA TYR A 324 11.98 -3.89 -13.56
C TYR A 324 12.64 -4.65 -14.72
N PRO A 325 13.28 -3.95 -15.67
CA PRO A 325 13.83 -4.59 -16.86
C PRO A 325 15.00 -5.49 -16.51
N VAL A 326 14.95 -6.70 -17.04
CA VAL A 326 15.95 -7.73 -16.77
C VAL A 326 16.33 -8.49 -18.04
N LEU A 327 17.51 -9.07 -18.00
CA LEU A 327 18.05 -10.01 -19.00
C LEU A 327 18.23 -11.38 -18.35
N GLU A 328 18.27 -12.46 -19.13
CA GLU A 328 18.64 -13.79 -18.65
C GLU A 328 20.09 -13.77 -18.12
N ASP A 329 20.32 -14.40 -16.95
CA ASP A 329 21.69 -14.53 -16.43
C ASP A 329 22.50 -15.48 -17.31
N PRO A 330 23.64 -15.06 -17.88
CA PRO A 330 24.44 -15.89 -18.78
C PRO A 330 25.01 -17.14 -18.13
N TYR A 331 24.99 -17.22 -16.79
CA TYR A 331 25.55 -18.35 -16.03
C TYR A 331 24.48 -19.26 -15.42
N ASP A 332 23.25 -18.76 -15.24
CA ASP A 332 22.14 -19.53 -14.67
C ASP A 332 20.80 -19.09 -15.31
N ARG A 333 20.26 -19.94 -16.18
CA ARG A 333 18.99 -19.67 -16.89
C ARG A 333 17.76 -19.53 -15.97
N ASN A 334 17.87 -19.96 -14.72
CA ASN A 334 16.83 -19.77 -13.73
C ASN A 334 16.94 -18.43 -13.00
N ARG A 335 17.86 -17.58 -13.40
CA ARG A 335 18.12 -16.27 -12.81
C ARG A 335 18.11 -15.18 -13.87
N VAL A 336 17.90 -13.97 -13.40
CA VAL A 336 17.91 -12.78 -14.24
C VAL A 336 18.89 -11.76 -13.67
N VAL A 337 19.43 -10.90 -14.54
CA VAL A 337 20.31 -9.80 -14.19
C VAL A 337 19.69 -8.48 -14.65
N PRO A 338 20.06 -7.33 -14.05
CA PRO A 338 19.55 -6.03 -14.46
C PRO A 338 19.86 -5.70 -15.93
N ASP A 339 18.87 -5.22 -16.67
CA ASP A 339 19.09 -4.46 -17.90
C ASP A 339 19.30 -2.99 -17.54
N HIS A 340 20.54 -2.62 -17.28
CA HIS A 340 20.85 -1.26 -16.84
C HIS A 340 20.49 -0.19 -17.88
N ALA A 341 20.55 -0.50 -19.17
CA ALA A 341 20.26 0.47 -20.23
C ALA A 341 18.74 0.78 -20.28
N ALA A 342 17.91 -0.25 -20.23
CA ALA A 342 16.45 -0.06 -20.17
C ALA A 342 16.02 0.56 -18.84
N ALA A 343 16.63 0.16 -17.72
CA ALA A 343 16.36 0.72 -16.39
C ALA A 343 16.71 2.22 -16.34
N GLN A 344 17.84 2.65 -16.94
CA GLN A 344 18.20 4.06 -16.97
C GLN A 344 17.14 4.90 -17.66
N GLY A 345 16.60 4.43 -18.80
CA GLY A 345 15.50 5.11 -19.50
C GLY A 345 14.24 5.28 -18.64
N LEU A 346 13.91 4.27 -17.82
CA LEU A 346 12.81 4.37 -16.86
C LEU A 346 13.09 5.45 -15.79
N TRP A 347 14.26 5.41 -15.16
CA TRP A 347 14.59 6.37 -14.10
C TRP A 347 14.72 7.80 -14.61
N ASP A 348 15.28 8.01 -15.81
CA ASP A 348 15.34 9.33 -16.45
C ASP A 348 13.94 9.90 -16.73
N ALA A 349 12.99 9.06 -17.15
CA ALA A 349 11.61 9.47 -17.36
C ALA A 349 10.91 9.86 -16.06
N LEU A 350 11.12 9.08 -14.98
CA LEU A 350 10.58 9.37 -13.65
C LEU A 350 11.18 10.66 -13.06
N ALA A 351 12.49 10.84 -13.15
CA ALA A 351 13.18 12.05 -12.69
C ALA A 351 12.71 13.31 -13.43
N ALA A 352 12.34 13.17 -14.70
CA ALA A 352 11.79 14.27 -15.52
C ALA A 352 10.27 14.43 -15.34
N ASN A 353 9.64 13.65 -14.47
CA ASN A 353 8.19 13.60 -14.26
C ASN A 353 7.38 13.46 -15.57
N ARG A 354 7.86 12.64 -16.52
CA ARG A 354 7.22 12.42 -17.82
C ARG A 354 6.15 11.33 -17.72
N PRO A 355 5.00 11.47 -18.40
CA PRO A 355 4.04 10.38 -18.51
C PRO A 355 4.70 9.19 -19.21
N LEU A 356 4.39 7.97 -18.74
CA LEU A 356 4.98 6.74 -19.27
C LEU A 356 3.99 6.04 -20.20
N GLN A 357 4.49 5.57 -21.34
CA GLN A 357 3.79 4.65 -22.22
C GLN A 357 4.54 3.32 -22.23
N VAL A 358 3.89 2.28 -21.74
CA VAL A 358 4.45 0.93 -21.78
C VAL A 358 4.30 0.41 -23.21
N ALA A 359 5.43 0.06 -23.85
CA ALA A 359 5.43 -0.48 -25.21
C ALA A 359 5.22 -2.00 -25.25
N GLY A 360 5.64 -2.70 -24.19
CA GLY A 360 5.42 -4.14 -24.05
C GLY A 360 3.99 -4.43 -23.62
N ASP A 361 3.34 -5.38 -24.29
CA ASP A 361 2.01 -5.84 -23.87
C ASP A 361 2.04 -6.36 -22.43
N ALA A 362 1.01 -6.05 -21.64
CA ALA A 362 0.85 -6.57 -20.28
C ALA A 362 0.94 -8.11 -20.23
N GLY A 363 0.59 -8.75 -21.33
CA GLY A 363 0.64 -10.21 -21.53
C GLY A 363 1.97 -10.75 -22.04
N SER A 364 2.99 -9.94 -22.33
CA SER A 364 4.23 -10.44 -22.97
C SER A 364 5.00 -11.45 -22.13
N ASN A 365 4.87 -11.42 -20.80
CA ASN A 365 5.38 -12.44 -19.88
C ASN A 365 4.35 -13.51 -19.53
N GLY A 366 3.23 -13.57 -20.24
CA GLY A 366 2.21 -14.61 -20.10
C GLY A 366 1.37 -14.59 -18.83
N GLY A 367 1.58 -13.62 -17.91
CA GLY A 367 0.88 -13.59 -16.62
C GLY A 367 -0.55 -13.05 -16.68
N VAL A 368 -0.83 -12.17 -17.63
CA VAL A 368 -2.14 -11.54 -17.84
C VAL A 368 -2.47 -11.45 -19.32
N ILE A 369 -3.77 -11.30 -19.60
CA ILE A 369 -4.31 -10.99 -20.93
C ILE A 369 -5.11 -9.69 -20.83
N GLU A 370 -5.02 -8.86 -21.85
CA GLU A 370 -5.90 -7.69 -21.98
C GLU A 370 -7.31 -8.14 -22.37
N VAL A 371 -8.30 -7.54 -21.74
CA VAL A 371 -9.70 -7.74 -22.06
C VAL A 371 -10.25 -6.43 -22.57
N ALA A 372 -10.78 -6.44 -23.78
CA ALA A 372 -11.47 -5.26 -24.31
C ALA A 372 -12.56 -4.82 -23.30
N PRO A 373 -12.68 -3.52 -23.00
CA PRO A 373 -13.77 -3.01 -22.22
C PRO A 373 -15.10 -3.47 -22.85
N PRO A 374 -16.13 -3.82 -22.06
CA PRO A 374 -17.43 -4.07 -22.63
C PRO A 374 -17.83 -2.87 -23.47
N GLU A 375 -18.15 -3.09 -24.74
CA GLU A 375 -18.63 -2.01 -25.64
C GLU A 375 -19.83 -1.34 -24.97
N THR A 376 -19.61 -0.20 -24.34
CA THR A 376 -20.70 0.69 -23.97
C THR A 376 -21.23 1.22 -25.29
N THR A 377 -22.38 0.70 -25.71
CA THR A 377 -23.18 1.28 -26.80
C THR A 377 -23.75 2.62 -26.32
N ASP A 378 -22.89 3.62 -26.13
CA ASP A 378 -23.31 4.99 -26.01
C ASP A 378 -23.55 5.57 -27.41
N PRO A 379 -24.68 6.23 -27.64
CA PRO A 379 -24.96 6.84 -28.95
C PRO A 379 -23.93 7.93 -29.22
N SER A 380 -23.28 7.81 -30.37
CA SER A 380 -22.35 8.77 -30.99
C SER A 380 -22.59 10.23 -30.57
N PRO A 381 -21.60 10.95 -30.01
CA PRO A 381 -21.77 12.37 -29.73
C PRO A 381 -21.88 13.14 -31.06
N SER A 382 -22.98 13.84 -31.23
CA SER A 382 -23.12 14.88 -32.27
C SER A 382 -22.01 15.92 -32.10
N PRO A 383 -21.44 16.44 -33.20
CA PRO A 383 -20.38 17.44 -33.13
C PRO A 383 -20.93 18.74 -32.53
N SER A 384 -20.58 19.06 -31.32
CA SER A 384 -20.81 20.37 -30.70
C SER A 384 -19.70 21.31 -31.13
N THR A 385 -20.05 22.27 -32.00
CA THR A 385 -19.21 23.41 -32.36
C THR A 385 -19.19 24.42 -31.20
N GLY A 386 -18.00 24.76 -30.71
CA GLY A 386 -17.80 26.03 -30.04
C GLY A 386 -17.02 26.00 -28.72
N GLY A 387 -15.78 26.46 -28.77
CA GLY A 387 -15.00 26.85 -27.62
C GLY A 387 -13.51 26.61 -27.83
N THR A 388 -12.84 27.56 -28.52
CA THR A 388 -11.38 27.57 -28.66
C THR A 388 -10.75 28.01 -27.35
N SER A 389 -10.53 27.07 -26.43
CA SER A 389 -9.45 27.17 -25.46
C SER A 389 -8.26 26.42 -26.08
N ALA A 390 -7.10 27.06 -26.17
CA ALA A 390 -5.88 26.37 -26.57
C ALA A 390 -5.68 25.20 -25.60
N PRO A 391 -5.49 23.95 -26.08
CA PRO A 391 -5.14 22.85 -25.17
C PRO A 391 -3.79 23.21 -24.54
N ASP A 392 -3.67 22.98 -23.23
CA ASP A 392 -2.38 22.93 -22.55
C ASP A 392 -1.44 22.00 -23.36
N PRO A 393 -0.14 22.29 -23.44
CA PRO A 393 0.79 21.44 -24.18
C PRO A 393 0.70 20.02 -23.62
N VAL A 394 0.12 19.12 -24.41
CA VAL A 394 0.05 17.69 -24.07
C VAL A 394 1.49 17.20 -24.05
N GLU A 395 1.99 16.91 -22.87
CA GLU A 395 3.33 16.35 -22.69
C GLU A 395 3.38 14.98 -23.38
N GLU A 396 4.25 14.82 -24.38
CA GLU A 396 4.37 13.54 -25.09
C GLU A 396 4.88 12.47 -24.13
N PRO A 397 4.21 11.33 -24.01
CA PRO A 397 4.64 10.25 -23.14
C PRO A 397 5.98 9.67 -23.58
N VAL A 398 6.79 9.26 -22.61
CA VAL A 398 8.01 8.49 -22.89
C VAL A 398 7.62 7.05 -23.15
N VAL A 399 7.90 6.57 -24.36
CA VAL A 399 7.72 5.16 -24.70
C VAL A 399 8.86 4.37 -24.08
N LEU A 400 8.52 3.47 -23.14
CA LEU A 400 9.50 2.61 -22.49
C LEU A 400 10.01 1.54 -23.45
N SER A 401 11.19 0.98 -23.14
CA SER A 401 11.78 -0.12 -23.90
C SER A 401 10.86 -1.35 -23.95
N GLU A 402 10.84 -2.10 -25.04
CA GLU A 402 9.96 -3.27 -25.25
C GLU A 402 10.16 -4.38 -24.20
N ASN A 403 11.31 -4.44 -23.56
CA ASN A 403 11.58 -5.37 -22.46
C ASN A 403 11.05 -4.88 -21.09
N ILE A 404 10.46 -3.68 -21.02
CA ILE A 404 9.70 -3.20 -19.85
C ILE A 404 8.23 -3.50 -20.11
N THR A 405 7.75 -4.54 -19.44
CA THR A 405 6.34 -4.95 -19.51
C THR A 405 5.55 -4.32 -18.40
N GLY A 406 4.27 -4.09 -18.63
CA GLY A 406 3.42 -3.48 -17.61
C GLY A 406 2.03 -3.11 -18.11
N SER A 407 1.28 -2.41 -17.27
CA SER A 407 -0.07 -1.93 -17.56
C SER A 407 -0.39 -0.68 -16.74
N THR A 408 -1.42 0.06 -17.13
CA THR A 408 -1.98 1.11 -16.28
C THR A 408 -3.06 0.56 -15.36
N ALA A 409 -3.38 1.31 -14.29
CA ALA A 409 -4.51 0.95 -13.44
C ALA A 409 -5.86 1.06 -14.18
N GLU A 410 -5.93 1.78 -15.29
CA GLU A 410 -7.13 1.90 -16.12
C GLU A 410 -7.37 0.67 -17.00
N GLN A 411 -6.32 0.02 -17.48
CA GLN A 411 -6.44 -1.16 -18.34
C GLN A 411 -7.17 -2.30 -17.66
N ALA A 412 -8.09 -2.91 -18.40
CA ALA A 412 -8.79 -4.11 -17.93
C ALA A 412 -7.98 -5.36 -18.32
N THR A 413 -7.46 -6.05 -17.31
CA THR A 413 -6.68 -7.29 -17.49
C THR A 413 -7.31 -8.45 -16.74
N CYS A 414 -7.13 -9.67 -17.26
CA CYS A 414 -7.44 -10.91 -16.57
C CYS A 414 -6.15 -11.74 -16.42
N SER A 415 -6.07 -12.60 -15.41
CA SER A 415 -4.98 -13.57 -15.32
C SER A 415 -4.98 -14.48 -16.53
N ALA A 416 -3.82 -14.72 -17.12
CA ALA A 416 -3.66 -15.73 -18.17
C ALA A 416 -3.63 -17.13 -17.54
N GLY A 417 -4.80 -17.62 -17.13
CA GLY A 417 -4.93 -18.93 -16.52
C GLY A 417 -4.48 -20.05 -17.45
N ASN A 418 -3.97 -21.16 -16.90
CA ASN A 418 -3.43 -22.30 -17.62
C ASN A 418 -3.99 -23.64 -17.07
N ARG A 419 -5.30 -23.70 -16.82
CA ARG A 419 -6.00 -24.91 -16.35
C ARG A 419 -5.94 -26.07 -17.33
#